data_1e7f349cdcabb7a7178835ba61f4dd61
#
_entry.id   1e7f349cdcabb7a7178835ba61f4dd61
#
_cell.length_a   1.000
_cell.length_b   1.000
_cell.length_c   1.000
_cell.angle_alpha   90.00
_cell.angle_beta   90.00
_cell.angle_gamma   90.00
#
_symmetry.space_group_name_H-M   'P 1'
#
loop_
_entity.id
_entity.type
_entity.pdbx_description
1 polymer ?
#
loop_
_entity_poly.entity_id
_entity_poly.type
_entity_poly.pdbx_seq_one_letter_code
_entity_poly.pdbx_strand_id
1 'polypeptide(L)'
;MTIPSATSLRRFTALVGTCLSLTMNADAAVEKILFNFQTATNSPAWQVVNDDVMGGVSTSQFQVLTNGGAVFSGVVSLENNGGFASVRSAPVRENLNGCDAFVFRVRGDGRRYKFTVRTESGFNAPNYQAEFTTKRGEWEEHRLAFKDFVPTFRGRVLTDVPPLNPANIASVGFLISDQQAGPFRLEMNWVKATGRPN
;
A
#
# COMPACT_ATOMS: atom_id res chain seq x y z
N MET A 1 -13.40 -21.25 -92.90
CA MET A 1 -14.72 -20.68 -92.50
C MET A 1 -14.95 -20.98 -91.02
N THR A 2 -14.42 -20.14 -90.18
CA THR A 2 -14.47 -20.35 -88.71
C THR A 2 -14.60 -19.00 -88.03
N ILE A 3 -15.63 -18.82 -87.23
CA ILE A 3 -16.03 -17.62 -86.52
C ILE A 3 -15.26 -17.56 -85.19
N PRO A 4 -14.70 -16.42 -84.72
CA PRO A 4 -14.07 -16.32 -83.41
C PRO A 4 -15.07 -16.05 -82.30
N SER A 5 -14.84 -16.70 -81.19
CA SER A 5 -15.58 -16.61 -79.92
C SER A 5 -15.24 -15.29 -79.17
N ALA A 6 -16.27 -14.65 -78.62
CA ALA A 6 -16.14 -13.45 -77.83
C ALA A 6 -15.80 -13.80 -76.37
N THR A 7 -14.68 -13.23 -75.86
CA THR A 7 -14.20 -13.40 -74.49
C THR A 7 -14.85 -12.34 -73.59
N SER A 8 -15.67 -12.76 -72.61
CA SER A 8 -16.33 -11.94 -71.61
C SER A 8 -15.31 -11.52 -70.50
N LEU A 9 -15.05 -10.23 -70.38
CA LEU A 9 -14.22 -9.65 -69.38
C LEU A 9 -15.03 -9.40 -68.08
N ARG A 10 -14.87 -10.24 -67.08
CA ARG A 10 -15.46 -10.04 -65.75
C ARG A 10 -14.66 -9.01 -64.98
N ARG A 11 -15.25 -7.86 -64.68
CA ARG A 11 -14.70 -6.87 -63.75
C ARG A 11 -14.87 -7.34 -62.32
N PHE A 12 -13.75 -7.59 -61.64
CA PHE A 12 -13.72 -7.80 -60.19
C PHE A 12 -13.68 -6.45 -59.49
N THR A 13 -14.76 -6.08 -58.83
CA THR A 13 -14.78 -4.91 -57.94
C THR A 13 -14.23 -5.35 -56.58
N ALA A 14 -13.02 -4.90 -56.24
CA ALA A 14 -12.43 -5.14 -54.91
C ALA A 14 -13.08 -4.18 -53.92
N LEU A 15 -13.81 -4.74 -52.96
CA LEU A 15 -14.35 -4.00 -51.82
C LEU A 15 -13.21 -3.85 -50.79
N VAL A 16 -12.64 -2.64 -50.69
CA VAL A 16 -11.67 -2.29 -49.67
C VAL A 16 -12.46 -2.03 -48.36
N GLY A 17 -12.50 -3.03 -47.49
CA GLY A 17 -13.03 -2.90 -46.17
C GLY A 17 -12.05 -2.13 -45.28
N THR A 18 -12.38 -0.88 -44.96
CA THR A 18 -11.62 -0.08 -43.97
C THR A 18 -11.92 -0.63 -42.59
N CYS A 19 -10.98 -1.42 -42.04
CA CYS A 19 -11.04 -1.89 -40.67
C CYS A 19 -10.67 -0.70 -39.75
N LEU A 20 -11.68 -0.08 -39.14
CA LEU A 20 -11.52 0.96 -38.14
C LEU A 20 -11.10 0.28 -36.82
N SER A 21 -9.78 0.18 -36.57
CA SER A 21 -9.26 -0.28 -35.30
C SER A 21 -9.51 0.78 -34.22
N LEU A 22 -10.57 0.58 -33.41
CA LEU A 22 -10.73 1.29 -32.16
C LEU A 22 -9.58 0.88 -31.23
N THR A 23 -8.56 1.69 -31.13
CA THR A 23 -7.59 1.61 -30.04
C THR A 23 -8.29 2.09 -28.77
N MET A 24 -8.78 1.17 -27.97
CA MET A 24 -9.15 1.47 -26.59
C MET A 24 -7.85 1.82 -25.84
N ASN A 25 -7.61 3.11 -25.63
CA ASN A 25 -6.64 3.54 -24.64
C ASN A 25 -7.19 3.08 -23.27
N ALA A 26 -6.73 1.94 -22.79
CA ALA A 26 -6.90 1.58 -21.39
C ALA A 26 -6.10 2.63 -20.60
N ASP A 27 -6.81 3.54 -19.94
CA ASP A 27 -6.19 4.52 -19.04
C ASP A 27 -5.41 3.72 -17.98
N ALA A 28 -4.09 3.88 -17.99
CA ALA A 28 -3.22 3.06 -17.15
C ALA A 28 -3.45 3.45 -15.69
N ALA A 29 -3.76 2.46 -14.85
CA ALA A 29 -3.88 2.66 -13.42
C ALA A 29 -2.63 3.38 -12.88
N VAL A 30 -2.83 4.41 -12.08
CA VAL A 30 -1.72 5.09 -11.40
C VAL A 30 -1.10 4.14 -10.38
N GLU A 31 0.20 3.88 -10.49
CA GLU A 31 0.95 3.11 -9.49
C GLU A 31 2.21 3.88 -9.09
N LYS A 32 2.42 4.07 -7.79
CA LYS A 32 3.59 4.73 -7.22
C LYS A 32 4.22 3.84 -6.15
N ILE A 33 5.45 3.42 -6.37
CA ILE A 33 6.21 2.62 -5.39
C ILE A 33 6.74 3.59 -4.33
N LEU A 34 6.29 3.42 -3.08
CA LEU A 34 6.74 4.23 -1.95
C LEU A 34 7.98 3.62 -1.29
N PHE A 35 7.96 2.33 -1.07
CA PHE A 35 9.07 1.57 -0.48
C PHE A 35 9.18 0.21 -1.17
N ASN A 36 10.40 -0.12 -1.58
CA ASN A 36 10.75 -1.43 -2.12
C ASN A 36 11.95 -1.98 -1.35
N PHE A 37 11.70 -2.94 -0.48
CA PHE A 37 12.74 -3.54 0.36
C PHE A 37 13.50 -4.67 -0.34
N GLN A 38 13.08 -5.10 -1.52
CA GLN A 38 13.76 -6.17 -2.28
C GLN A 38 15.09 -5.70 -2.88
N THR A 39 15.19 -4.43 -3.24
CA THR A 39 16.35 -3.86 -3.93
C THR A 39 17.10 -2.82 -3.10
N ALA A 40 16.61 -2.53 -1.88
CA ALA A 40 17.10 -1.42 -1.09
C ALA A 40 18.39 -1.77 -0.34
N THR A 41 19.54 -1.43 -0.91
CA THR A 41 20.80 -1.29 -0.17
C THR A 41 20.81 -0.05 0.74
N ASN A 42 19.96 0.95 0.45
CA ASN A 42 19.80 2.20 1.21
C ASN A 42 18.32 2.51 1.41
N SER A 43 17.61 1.70 2.20
CA SER A 43 16.24 2.02 2.58
C SER A 43 16.23 3.27 3.48
N PRO A 44 15.33 4.25 3.23
CA PRO A 44 15.17 5.36 4.15
C PRO A 44 14.94 4.86 5.58
N ALA A 45 15.43 5.61 6.57
CA ALA A 45 15.31 5.24 7.97
C ALA A 45 13.84 5.07 8.38
N TRP A 46 13.52 3.96 9.03
CA TRP A 46 12.26 3.72 9.68
C TRP A 46 12.44 3.88 11.18
N GLN A 47 11.52 4.59 11.82
CA GLN A 47 11.56 4.88 13.23
C GLN A 47 10.60 3.98 14.01
N VAL A 48 11.12 3.27 14.98
CA VAL A 48 10.32 2.52 15.96
C VAL A 48 9.73 3.50 16.98
N VAL A 49 8.45 3.34 17.30
CA VAL A 49 7.74 4.09 18.36
C VAL A 49 6.84 3.10 19.10
N ASN A 50 7.20 2.79 20.33
CA ASN A 50 6.47 1.87 21.19
C ASN A 50 5.70 2.63 22.28
N ASP A 51 5.03 1.89 23.14
CA ASP A 51 4.27 2.41 24.27
C ASP A 51 5.12 2.95 25.42
N ASP A 52 6.45 2.82 25.35
CA ASP A 52 7.41 3.46 26.27
C ASP A 52 7.22 4.98 26.36
N VAL A 53 6.77 5.63 25.30
CA VAL A 53 6.35 7.05 25.29
C VAL A 53 5.21 7.36 26.25
N MET A 54 4.54 6.34 26.77
CA MET A 54 3.44 6.41 27.74
C MET A 54 3.72 5.60 29.02
N GLY A 55 4.93 5.09 29.19
CA GLY A 55 5.35 4.29 30.35
C GLY A 55 5.16 2.79 30.17
N GLY A 56 4.69 2.31 29.02
CA GLY A 56 4.63 0.88 28.69
C GLY A 56 6.01 0.24 28.51
N VAL A 57 6.05 -1.05 28.36
CA VAL A 57 7.30 -1.85 28.28
C VAL A 57 7.36 -2.74 27.03
N SER A 58 6.52 -2.48 26.04
CA SER A 58 6.63 -3.15 24.75
C SER A 58 7.96 -2.83 24.06
N THR A 59 8.52 -3.82 23.38
CA THR A 59 9.79 -3.67 22.65
C THR A 59 9.62 -4.07 21.21
N SER A 60 10.26 -3.32 20.30
CA SER A 60 10.27 -3.72 18.89
C SER A 60 11.50 -3.22 18.15
N GLN A 61 11.73 -3.78 16.99
CA GLN A 61 12.80 -3.42 16.07
C GLN A 61 12.33 -3.46 14.63
N PHE A 62 12.99 -2.68 13.79
CA PHE A 62 12.80 -2.71 12.35
C PHE A 62 14.16 -2.95 11.68
N GLN A 63 14.22 -3.93 10.79
CA GLN A 63 15.44 -4.30 10.07
C GLN A 63 15.16 -4.49 8.59
N VAL A 64 15.96 -3.88 7.74
CA VAL A 64 16.02 -4.21 6.30
C VAL A 64 17.02 -5.34 6.12
N LEU A 65 16.57 -6.41 5.46
CA LEU A 65 17.37 -7.62 5.30
C LEU A 65 18.26 -7.52 4.05
N THR A 66 19.47 -8.04 4.13
CA THR A 66 20.42 -8.06 3.02
C THR A 66 20.01 -8.95 1.85
N ASN A 67 19.15 -9.94 2.11
CA ASN A 67 18.58 -10.84 1.11
C ASN A 67 17.22 -10.35 0.54
N GLY A 68 16.87 -9.10 0.79
CA GLY A 68 15.61 -8.48 0.39
C GLY A 68 14.50 -8.60 1.43
N GLY A 69 13.66 -7.57 1.49
CA GLY A 69 12.59 -7.44 2.47
C GLY A 69 12.98 -6.65 3.71
N ALA A 70 11.99 -6.36 4.55
CA ALA A 70 12.17 -5.74 5.86
C ALA A 70 11.36 -6.52 6.90
N VAL A 71 11.75 -6.42 8.16
CA VAL A 71 11.09 -7.11 9.28
C VAL A 71 10.81 -6.10 10.38
N PHE A 72 9.55 -6.05 10.79
CA PHE A 72 9.09 -5.40 12.00
C PHE A 72 8.71 -6.49 13.01
N SER A 73 9.41 -6.56 14.13
CA SER A 73 9.21 -7.61 15.13
C SER A 73 9.47 -7.13 16.53
N GLY A 74 8.92 -7.83 17.52
CA GLY A 74 9.08 -7.46 18.92
C GLY A 74 8.19 -8.24 19.85
N VAL A 75 7.94 -7.67 21.01
CA VAL A 75 7.04 -8.20 22.03
C VAL A 75 6.12 -7.07 22.50
N VAL A 76 4.82 -7.27 22.38
CA VAL A 76 3.83 -6.38 22.98
C VAL A 76 3.58 -6.79 24.40
N SER A 77 3.71 -5.87 25.35
CA SER A 77 3.35 -6.03 26.75
C SER A 77 2.14 -5.17 27.09
N LEU A 78 1.27 -5.68 27.97
CA LEU A 78 0.13 -4.93 28.50
C LEU A 78 0.43 -4.28 29.84
N GLU A 79 1.63 -4.46 30.35
CA GLU A 79 2.06 -3.86 31.60
C GLU A 79 2.06 -2.32 31.50
N ASN A 80 1.82 -1.66 32.64
CA ASN A 80 1.82 -0.21 32.77
C ASN A 80 0.87 0.52 31.79
N ASN A 81 -0.26 -0.09 31.46
CA ASN A 81 -1.21 0.40 30.44
C ASN A 81 -0.57 0.53 29.04
N GLY A 82 0.47 -0.24 28.76
CA GLY A 82 1.04 -0.41 27.43
C GLY A 82 0.10 -1.16 26.50
N GLY A 83 0.61 -1.73 25.43
CA GLY A 83 -0.16 -2.59 24.54
C GLY A 83 -0.01 -2.26 23.07
N PHE A 84 1.05 -1.55 22.67
CA PHE A 84 1.32 -1.33 21.25
C PHE A 84 2.82 -1.28 20.92
N ALA A 85 3.11 -1.64 19.69
CA ALA A 85 4.37 -1.36 19.04
C ALA A 85 4.11 -0.83 17.63
N SER A 86 4.87 0.13 17.17
CA SER A 86 4.71 0.70 15.83
C SER A 86 6.06 1.03 15.18
N VAL A 87 6.01 1.10 13.84
CA VAL A 87 7.12 1.58 13.05
C VAL A 87 6.61 2.59 12.01
N ARG A 88 7.36 3.65 11.81
CA ARG A 88 7.03 4.74 10.89
C ARG A 88 8.12 4.93 9.87
N SER A 89 7.73 5.16 8.61
CA SER A 89 8.66 5.46 7.53
C SER A 89 9.29 6.84 7.66
N ALA A 90 10.42 7.04 6.99
CA ALA A 90 10.85 8.37 6.57
C ALA A 90 9.73 9.08 5.78
N PRO A 91 9.81 10.41 5.61
CA PRO A 91 8.81 11.15 4.85
C PRO A 91 8.61 10.60 3.44
N VAL A 92 7.34 10.40 3.08
CA VAL A 92 6.93 10.10 1.70
C VAL A 92 7.12 11.37 0.87
N ARG A 93 7.88 11.27 -0.22
CA ARG A 93 8.18 12.41 -1.11
C ARG A 93 7.30 12.42 -2.36
N GLU A 94 6.56 11.35 -2.58
CA GLU A 94 5.70 11.18 -3.74
C GLU A 94 4.39 11.94 -3.58
N ASN A 95 3.98 12.66 -4.62
CA ASN A 95 2.63 13.21 -4.68
C ASN A 95 1.65 12.07 -4.97
N LEU A 96 0.73 11.79 -4.06
CA LEU A 96 -0.24 10.69 -4.18
C LEU A 96 -1.58 11.11 -4.78
N ASN A 97 -1.69 12.31 -5.36
CA ASN A 97 -2.88 12.70 -6.12
C ASN A 97 -3.13 11.68 -7.25
N GLY A 98 -4.40 11.34 -7.44
CA GLY A 98 -4.81 10.29 -8.38
C GLY A 98 -4.72 8.86 -7.83
N CYS A 99 -4.14 8.65 -6.62
CA CYS A 99 -4.22 7.39 -5.91
C CYS A 99 -5.47 7.35 -5.02
N ASP A 100 -6.02 6.16 -4.79
CA ASP A 100 -7.19 5.92 -3.96
C ASP A 100 -6.98 4.82 -2.89
N ALA A 101 -5.81 4.13 -2.94
CA ALA A 101 -5.48 3.07 -2.00
C ALA A 101 -3.97 2.91 -1.79
N PHE A 102 -3.61 2.32 -0.65
CA PHE A 102 -2.34 1.64 -0.49
C PHE A 102 -2.47 0.17 -0.84
N VAL A 103 -1.43 -0.36 -1.48
CA VAL A 103 -1.23 -1.80 -1.69
C VAL A 103 0.14 -2.16 -1.15
N PHE A 104 0.22 -3.23 -0.38
CA PHE A 104 1.49 -3.67 0.20
C PHE A 104 1.53 -5.19 0.31
N ARG A 105 2.74 -5.74 0.22
CA ARG A 105 2.97 -7.17 0.32
C ARG A 105 3.70 -7.49 1.61
N VAL A 106 3.06 -8.34 2.42
CA VAL A 106 3.54 -8.71 3.75
C VAL A 106 3.40 -10.21 4.02
N ARG A 107 4.17 -10.70 5.00
CA ARG A 107 4.05 -12.03 5.58
C ARG A 107 4.01 -11.89 7.10
N GLY A 108 2.89 -12.23 7.71
CA GLY A 108 2.68 -12.06 9.14
C GLY A 108 2.61 -13.39 9.91
N ASP A 109 2.25 -13.25 11.16
CA ASP A 109 2.19 -14.32 12.16
C ASP A 109 0.76 -14.77 12.49
N GLY A 110 -0.24 -14.32 11.72
CA GLY A 110 -1.66 -14.58 11.93
C GLY A 110 -2.36 -13.54 12.81
N ARG A 111 -1.65 -12.47 13.18
CA ARG A 111 -2.19 -11.39 14.01
C ARG A 111 -2.81 -10.29 13.13
N ARG A 112 -3.58 -9.44 13.77
CA ARG A 112 -4.16 -8.23 13.21
C ARG A 112 -3.19 -7.08 13.40
N TYR A 113 -2.98 -6.33 12.32
CA TYR A 113 -2.14 -5.15 12.26
C TYR A 113 -2.95 -3.96 11.74
N LYS A 114 -2.41 -2.76 11.90
CA LYS A 114 -2.94 -1.53 11.30
C LYS A 114 -1.88 -0.93 10.39
N PHE A 115 -2.28 -0.56 9.18
CA PHE A 115 -1.51 0.35 8.35
C PHE A 115 -1.82 1.76 8.78
N THR A 116 -0.81 2.56 9.03
CA THR A 116 -0.96 3.90 9.59
C THR A 116 -0.45 4.95 8.62
N VAL A 117 -1.11 6.10 8.61
CA VAL A 117 -0.78 7.23 7.74
C VAL A 117 -0.80 8.52 8.55
N ARG A 118 0.19 9.37 8.36
CA ARG A 118 0.23 10.71 8.92
C ARG A 118 0.28 11.74 7.81
N THR A 119 -0.44 12.84 8.01
CA THR A 119 -0.50 13.97 7.08
C THR A 119 0.40 15.11 7.49
N GLU A 120 0.93 15.06 8.71
CA GLU A 120 1.81 16.08 9.30
C GLU A 120 2.92 15.43 10.10
N SER A 121 4.04 16.15 10.22
CA SER A 121 5.12 15.80 11.15
C SER A 121 4.81 16.37 12.52
N GLY A 122 4.77 15.53 13.56
CA GLY A 122 4.57 15.96 14.94
C GLY A 122 3.77 14.96 15.76
N PHE A 123 3.95 14.99 17.09
CA PHE A 123 3.28 14.07 18.00
C PHE A 123 1.77 14.35 18.16
N ASN A 124 1.34 15.57 17.90
CA ASN A 124 -0.05 15.99 18.11
C ASN A 124 -0.92 15.88 16.84
N ALA A 125 -0.34 15.45 15.72
CA ALA A 125 -1.10 15.25 14.49
C ALA A 125 -1.94 13.97 14.55
N PRO A 126 -3.14 13.95 13.96
CA PRO A 126 -3.94 12.75 13.81
C PRO A 126 -3.17 11.66 13.08
N ASN A 127 -3.45 10.41 13.46
CA ASN A 127 -2.94 9.22 12.78
C ASN A 127 -4.13 8.50 12.13
N TYR A 128 -4.13 8.38 10.82
CA TYR A 128 -5.16 7.63 10.09
C TYR A 128 -4.78 6.16 10.08
N GLN A 129 -5.73 5.27 10.37
CA GLN A 129 -5.47 3.85 10.53
C GLN A 129 -6.49 3.02 9.76
N ALA A 130 -6.02 1.96 9.11
CA ALA A 130 -6.86 0.91 8.53
C ALA A 130 -6.31 -0.46 8.94
N GLU A 131 -7.20 -1.37 9.31
CA GLU A 131 -6.84 -2.71 9.82
C GLU A 131 -6.65 -3.72 8.69
N PHE A 132 -5.77 -4.68 8.92
CA PHE A 132 -5.64 -5.89 8.11
C PHE A 132 -5.21 -7.06 8.99
N THR A 133 -5.62 -8.26 8.61
CA THR A 133 -5.26 -9.50 9.32
C THR A 133 -4.36 -10.33 8.42
N THR A 134 -3.29 -10.87 8.98
CA THR A 134 -2.34 -11.71 8.25
C THR A 134 -2.65 -13.20 8.45
N LYS A 135 -2.25 -14.02 7.48
CA LYS A 135 -2.16 -15.46 7.66
C LYS A 135 -0.74 -15.83 8.06
N ARG A 136 -0.64 -16.78 8.99
CA ARG A 136 0.66 -17.17 9.55
C ARG A 136 1.59 -17.77 8.49
N GLY A 137 2.70 -17.07 8.23
CA GLY A 137 3.78 -17.53 7.36
C GLY A 137 3.48 -17.42 5.85
N GLU A 138 2.33 -16.86 5.45
CA GLU A 138 1.97 -16.67 4.05
C GLU A 138 2.28 -15.24 3.58
N TRP A 139 2.78 -15.10 2.36
CA TRP A 139 2.89 -13.81 1.69
C TRP A 139 1.53 -13.42 1.10
N GLU A 140 1.02 -12.26 1.53
CA GLU A 140 -0.26 -11.72 1.11
C GLU A 140 -0.10 -10.28 0.59
N GLU A 141 -0.94 -9.91 -0.35
CA GLU A 141 -1.12 -8.52 -0.78
C GLU A 141 -2.41 -7.96 -0.19
N HIS A 142 -2.29 -6.86 0.53
CA HIS A 142 -3.41 -6.14 1.09
C HIS A 142 -3.62 -4.84 0.34
N ARG A 143 -4.88 -4.54 0.01
CA ARG A 143 -5.30 -3.26 -0.56
C ARG A 143 -6.22 -2.56 0.42
N LEU A 144 -5.82 -1.37 0.89
CA LEU A 144 -6.59 -0.54 1.82
C LEU A 144 -6.95 0.77 1.12
N ALA A 145 -8.25 0.99 0.87
CA ALA A 145 -8.70 2.22 0.22
C ALA A 145 -8.56 3.41 1.18
N PHE A 146 -8.19 4.58 0.66
CA PHE A 146 -7.98 5.78 1.50
C PHE A 146 -9.24 6.16 2.29
N LYS A 147 -10.42 5.90 1.74
CA LYS A 147 -11.71 6.14 2.41
C LYS A 147 -11.95 5.29 3.66
N ASP A 148 -11.23 4.15 3.78
CA ASP A 148 -11.40 3.20 4.88
C ASP A 148 -10.48 3.54 6.08
N PHE A 149 -9.65 4.58 5.93
CA PHE A 149 -8.77 5.04 6.99
C PHE A 149 -9.52 5.92 7.99
N VAL A 150 -9.48 5.52 9.25
CA VAL A 150 -10.12 6.22 10.36
C VAL A 150 -9.12 7.11 11.08
N PRO A 151 -9.38 8.42 11.24
CA PRO A 151 -8.50 9.31 11.99
C PRO A 151 -8.55 8.98 13.50
N THR A 152 -7.39 8.89 14.12
CA THR A 152 -7.23 8.55 15.54
C THR A 152 -6.20 9.46 16.20
N PHE A 153 -6.36 9.66 17.52
CA PHE A 153 -5.35 10.27 18.35
C PHE A 153 -5.21 9.52 19.66
N ARG A 154 -4.04 9.01 19.97
CA ARG A 154 -3.77 8.21 21.18
C ARG A 154 -4.79 7.08 21.39
N GLY A 155 -5.09 6.33 20.33
CA GLY A 155 -6.04 5.22 20.35
C GLY A 155 -7.52 5.58 20.31
N ARG A 156 -7.89 6.88 20.35
CA ARG A 156 -9.28 7.34 20.26
C ARG A 156 -9.61 7.75 18.82
N VAL A 157 -10.77 7.33 18.33
CA VAL A 157 -11.31 7.78 17.04
C VAL A 157 -11.70 9.25 17.16
N LEU A 158 -11.35 10.03 16.13
CA LEU A 158 -11.72 11.43 15.97
C LEU A 158 -12.88 11.54 14.99
N THR A 159 -13.90 12.35 15.32
CA THR A 159 -15.11 12.54 14.49
C THR A 159 -15.10 13.85 13.70
N ASP A 160 -14.30 14.81 14.14
CA ASP A 160 -14.22 16.20 13.64
C ASP A 160 -12.98 16.45 12.77
N VAL A 161 -12.32 15.38 12.33
CA VAL A 161 -11.17 15.45 11.44
C VAL A 161 -11.60 15.00 10.04
N PRO A 162 -11.21 15.74 8.97
CA PRO A 162 -11.58 15.39 7.62
C PRO A 162 -11.01 14.00 7.21
N PRO A 163 -11.61 13.35 6.20
CA PRO A 163 -11.04 12.12 5.62
C PRO A 163 -9.60 12.29 5.14
N LEU A 164 -8.89 11.18 5.04
CA LEU A 164 -7.50 11.16 4.56
C LEU A 164 -7.39 11.81 3.17
N ASN A 165 -6.59 12.89 3.09
CA ASN A 165 -6.30 13.57 1.83
C ASN A 165 -4.96 13.04 1.25
N PRO A 166 -4.95 12.41 0.07
CA PRO A 166 -3.74 11.88 -0.54
C PRO A 166 -2.66 12.94 -0.83
N ALA A 167 -3.04 14.20 -1.02
CA ALA A 167 -2.09 15.29 -1.25
C ALA A 167 -1.22 15.60 -0.03
N ASN A 168 -1.69 15.25 1.17
CA ASN A 168 -1.05 15.63 2.44
C ASN A 168 -0.35 14.47 3.14
N ILE A 169 -0.21 13.31 2.48
CA ILE A 169 0.43 12.13 3.09
C ILE A 169 1.92 12.40 3.32
N ALA A 170 2.31 12.46 4.59
CA ALA A 170 3.68 12.75 5.02
C ALA A 170 4.48 11.49 5.35
N SER A 171 3.86 10.49 5.98
CA SER A 171 4.51 9.21 6.29
C SER A 171 3.50 8.09 6.44
N VAL A 172 3.98 6.85 6.28
CA VAL A 172 3.20 5.63 6.51
C VAL A 172 3.88 4.76 7.56
N GLY A 173 3.16 3.77 8.07
CA GLY A 173 3.73 2.87 9.07
C GLY A 173 2.88 1.63 9.32
N PHE A 174 3.35 0.81 10.24
CA PHE A 174 2.66 -0.37 10.72
C PHE A 174 2.56 -0.31 12.24
N LEU A 175 1.44 -0.78 12.77
CA LEU A 175 1.12 -0.78 14.19
C LEU A 175 0.51 -2.13 14.56
N ILE A 176 0.96 -2.70 15.66
CA ILE A 176 0.26 -3.76 16.38
C ILE A 176 -0.23 -3.20 17.71
N SER A 177 -1.50 -3.45 18.02
CA SER A 177 -2.19 -2.93 19.22
C SER A 177 -3.36 -3.85 19.60
N ASP A 178 -4.37 -3.31 20.28
CA ASP A 178 -5.63 -3.98 20.60
C ASP A 178 -5.43 -5.22 21.50
N GLN A 179 -4.62 -5.07 22.54
CA GLN A 179 -4.34 -6.06 23.58
C GLN A 179 -3.76 -7.39 23.06
N GLN A 180 -3.09 -7.36 21.92
CA GLN A 180 -2.44 -8.53 21.35
C GLN A 180 -1.06 -8.79 21.97
N ALA A 181 -1.01 -9.10 23.26
CA ALA A 181 0.23 -9.37 23.99
C ALA A 181 1.07 -10.50 23.39
N GLY A 182 2.38 -10.44 23.65
CA GLY A 182 3.36 -11.46 23.27
C GLY A 182 4.14 -11.12 22.01
N PRO A 183 4.96 -12.07 21.53
CA PRO A 183 5.83 -11.85 20.39
C PRO A 183 5.03 -11.68 19.10
N PHE A 184 5.54 -10.80 18.23
CA PHE A 184 4.96 -10.55 16.90
C PHE A 184 6.05 -10.46 15.83
N ARG A 185 5.67 -10.73 14.57
CA ARG A 185 6.54 -10.63 13.42
C ARG A 185 5.76 -10.30 12.16
N LEU A 186 6.11 -9.20 11.51
CA LEU A 186 5.60 -8.78 10.22
C LEU A 186 6.77 -8.54 9.27
N GLU A 187 6.83 -9.30 8.20
CA GLU A 187 7.80 -9.12 7.12
C GLU A 187 7.14 -8.33 5.99
N MET A 188 7.92 -7.45 5.36
CA MET A 188 7.44 -6.56 4.30
C MET A 188 8.32 -6.67 3.08
N ASN A 189 7.71 -6.67 1.91
CA ASN A 189 8.41 -6.75 0.64
C ASN A 189 8.40 -5.39 -0.06
N TRP A 190 7.25 -4.76 -0.17
CA TRP A 190 7.07 -3.43 -0.75
C TRP A 190 5.78 -2.77 -0.27
N VAL A 191 5.70 -1.44 -0.44
CA VAL A 191 4.52 -0.60 -0.22
C VAL A 191 4.35 0.30 -1.44
N LYS A 192 3.13 0.34 -1.99
CA LYS A 192 2.74 1.15 -3.14
C LYS A 192 1.49 1.97 -2.83
N ALA A 193 1.30 3.05 -3.57
CA ALA A 193 0.01 3.72 -3.69
C ALA A 193 -0.53 3.49 -5.11
N THR A 194 -1.82 3.21 -5.23
CA THR A 194 -2.46 2.92 -6.50
C THR A 194 -3.72 3.75 -6.69
N GLY A 195 -4.05 4.11 -7.92
CA GLY A 195 -5.31 4.72 -8.31
C GLY A 195 -6.01 3.87 -9.36
N ARG A 196 -7.34 3.97 -9.40
CA ARG A 196 -8.11 3.34 -10.46
C ARG A 196 -7.93 4.13 -11.76
N PRO A 197 -7.99 3.49 -12.93
CA PRO A 197 -8.19 4.22 -14.16
C PRO A 197 -9.51 5.00 -14.09
N ASN A 198 -9.51 6.24 -14.57
CA ASN A 198 -10.72 7.06 -14.71
C ASN A 198 -11.69 6.44 -15.73
#